data_9b29c79fba79f101fcaf53c003a77ee8
#
_entry.id   9b29c79fba79f101fcaf53c003a77ee8
#
_cell.length_a   1.000
_cell.length_b   1.000
_cell.length_c   1.000
_cell.angle_alpha   90.00
_cell.angle_beta   90.00
_cell.angle_gamma   90.00
#
_symmetry.space_group_name_H-M   'P 1'
#
loop_
_entity.id
_entity.type
_entity.pdbx_description
1 polymer ?
#
loop_
_entity_poly.entity_id
_entity_poly.type
_entity_poly.pdbx_seq_one_letter_code
_entity_poly.pdbx_strand_id
1 'polypeptide(L)'
;MNYNEIGIEALNQGNIEKAAEAFTKAIEESPKDPVPYINFANLLSSINEFERALNFFQKAIELDHTAAAAYYGAGNVYTLKEDFMKAKDYFEQALKAGMENSDLFYMLGQTLIKLEQPKLAMPYLQRAVELNEEDNEARFQFGMCLANEHMLEEAVTTFTEVITRDPQHADAFYNLGVAYAYLEKKDEALEMLGKAIDVQPDHMLALHAQKLIQEAE
;
A
#
# COMPACT_ATOMS: atom_id res chain seq x y z
N MET A 1 4.15 -15.50 -32.63
CA MET A 1 3.74 -14.17 -32.12
C MET A 1 3.39 -14.39 -30.65
N ASN A 2 3.99 -13.65 -29.76
CA ASN A 2 3.75 -13.88 -28.32
C ASN A 2 2.39 -13.25 -27.93
N TYR A 3 1.34 -14.05 -27.83
CA TYR A 3 0.00 -13.56 -27.49
C TYR A 3 -0.05 -12.94 -26.09
N ASN A 4 0.81 -13.37 -25.18
CA ASN A 4 0.88 -12.75 -23.83
C ASN A 4 1.38 -11.29 -23.93
N GLU A 5 2.39 -11.01 -24.74
CA GLU A 5 2.88 -9.64 -24.99
C GLU A 5 1.81 -8.77 -25.67
N ILE A 6 1.08 -9.33 -26.65
CA ILE A 6 -0.04 -8.63 -27.30
C ILE A 6 -1.13 -8.27 -26.29
N GLY A 7 -1.43 -9.19 -25.37
CA GLY A 7 -2.41 -8.95 -24.30
C GLY A 7 -1.97 -7.81 -23.39
N ILE A 8 -0.71 -7.79 -22.96
CA ILE A 8 -0.14 -6.73 -22.12
C ILE A 8 -0.18 -5.37 -22.86
N GLU A 9 0.21 -5.35 -24.13
CA GLU A 9 0.18 -4.12 -24.94
C GLU A 9 -1.26 -3.61 -25.12
N ALA A 10 -2.22 -4.50 -25.40
CA ALA A 10 -3.63 -4.15 -25.51
C ALA A 10 -4.19 -3.61 -24.20
N LEU A 11 -3.80 -4.19 -23.06
CA LEU A 11 -4.19 -3.71 -21.74
C LEU A 11 -3.64 -2.30 -21.46
N ASN A 12 -2.39 -2.05 -21.78
CA ASN A 12 -1.77 -0.72 -21.65
C ASN A 12 -2.44 0.34 -22.54
N GLN A 13 -3.05 -0.07 -23.64
CA GLN A 13 -3.84 0.78 -24.53
C GLN A 13 -5.31 0.93 -24.08
N GLY A 14 -5.72 0.30 -22.98
CA GLY A 14 -7.08 0.28 -22.47
C GLY A 14 -8.04 -0.60 -23.28
N ASN A 15 -7.53 -1.43 -24.19
CA ASN A 15 -8.34 -2.32 -25.02
C ASN A 15 -8.56 -3.67 -24.33
N ILE A 16 -9.55 -3.71 -23.44
CA ILE A 16 -9.87 -4.87 -22.58
C ILE A 16 -10.26 -6.09 -23.41
N GLU A 17 -11.05 -5.92 -24.46
CA GLU A 17 -11.52 -7.05 -25.30
C GLU A 17 -10.35 -7.72 -26.02
N LYS A 18 -9.51 -6.92 -26.66
CA LYS A 18 -8.31 -7.42 -27.35
C LYS A 18 -7.32 -8.08 -26.39
N ALA A 19 -7.15 -7.52 -25.17
CA ALA A 19 -6.32 -8.11 -24.14
C ALA A 19 -6.85 -9.47 -23.70
N ALA A 20 -8.18 -9.59 -23.46
CA ALA A 20 -8.82 -10.85 -23.09
C ALA A 20 -8.68 -11.93 -24.17
N GLU A 21 -8.89 -11.57 -25.46
CA GLU A 21 -8.69 -12.49 -26.57
C GLU A 21 -7.24 -12.98 -26.66
N ALA A 22 -6.29 -12.06 -26.48
CA ALA A 22 -4.86 -12.39 -26.56
C ALA A 22 -4.43 -13.30 -25.41
N PHE A 23 -4.83 -12.99 -24.16
CA PHE A 23 -4.52 -13.87 -23.02
C PHE A 23 -5.18 -15.25 -23.14
N THR A 24 -6.40 -15.32 -23.67
CA THR A 24 -7.05 -16.62 -23.95
C THR A 24 -6.21 -17.45 -24.91
N LYS A 25 -5.75 -16.86 -26.03
CA LYS A 25 -4.89 -17.56 -27.00
C LYS A 25 -3.54 -17.94 -26.39
N ALA A 26 -2.97 -17.09 -25.53
CA ALA A 26 -1.72 -17.41 -24.84
C ALA A 26 -1.88 -18.65 -23.93
N ILE A 27 -3.01 -18.77 -23.22
CA ILE A 27 -3.35 -19.93 -22.39
C ILE A 27 -3.56 -21.18 -23.25
N GLU A 28 -4.25 -21.07 -24.40
CA GLU A 28 -4.46 -22.19 -25.33
C GLU A 28 -3.15 -22.72 -25.92
N GLU A 29 -2.21 -21.82 -26.27
CA GLU A 29 -0.90 -22.20 -26.78
C GLU A 29 0.02 -22.80 -25.72
N SER A 30 -0.06 -22.30 -24.47
CA SER A 30 0.82 -22.69 -23.38
C SER A 30 0.03 -22.98 -22.09
N PRO A 31 -0.79 -24.05 -22.05
CA PRO A 31 -1.72 -24.28 -20.94
C PRO A 31 -1.05 -24.68 -19.60
N LYS A 32 0.29 -24.86 -19.61
CA LYS A 32 1.09 -25.17 -18.42
C LYS A 32 1.95 -23.99 -17.97
N ASP A 33 1.94 -22.88 -18.69
CA ASP A 33 2.63 -21.66 -18.31
C ASP A 33 1.75 -20.83 -17.36
N PRO A 34 2.17 -20.53 -16.12
CA PRO A 34 1.38 -19.75 -15.18
C PRO A 34 1.22 -18.28 -15.60
N VAL A 35 2.15 -17.72 -16.39
CA VAL A 35 2.22 -16.28 -16.69
C VAL A 35 0.97 -15.75 -17.42
N PRO A 36 0.44 -16.38 -18.48
CA PRO A 36 -0.78 -15.93 -19.13
C PRO A 36 -2.01 -15.94 -18.20
N TYR A 37 -2.09 -16.92 -17.28
CA TYR A 37 -3.17 -16.97 -16.28
C TYR A 37 -3.09 -15.79 -15.30
N ILE A 38 -1.90 -15.44 -14.84
CA ILE A 38 -1.67 -14.28 -13.96
C ILE A 38 -2.09 -12.99 -14.67
N ASN A 39 -1.67 -12.80 -15.92
CA ASN A 39 -2.00 -11.60 -16.67
C ASN A 39 -3.50 -11.49 -16.96
N PHE A 40 -4.14 -12.62 -17.29
CA PHE A 40 -5.60 -12.63 -17.46
C PHE A 40 -6.33 -12.36 -16.15
N ALA A 41 -5.84 -12.89 -15.03
CA ALA A 41 -6.39 -12.61 -13.70
C ALA A 41 -6.27 -11.12 -13.34
N ASN A 42 -5.13 -10.49 -13.61
CA ASN A 42 -4.94 -9.05 -13.40
C ASN A 42 -5.92 -8.22 -14.25
N LEU A 43 -6.14 -8.58 -15.52
CA LEU A 43 -7.15 -7.94 -16.36
C LEU A 43 -8.55 -8.09 -15.76
N LEU A 44 -8.94 -9.30 -15.33
CA LEU A 44 -10.24 -9.54 -14.71
C LEU A 44 -10.42 -8.74 -13.41
N SER A 45 -9.35 -8.64 -12.61
CA SER A 45 -9.34 -7.81 -11.40
C SER A 45 -9.57 -6.33 -11.73
N SER A 46 -8.94 -5.82 -12.78
CA SER A 46 -9.07 -4.40 -13.19
C SER A 46 -10.50 -4.01 -13.65
N ILE A 47 -11.29 -5.00 -14.05
CA ILE A 47 -12.72 -4.81 -14.40
C ILE A 47 -13.68 -5.32 -13.31
N ASN A 48 -13.17 -5.52 -12.09
CA ASN A 48 -13.91 -5.97 -10.90
C ASN A 48 -14.54 -7.39 -11.01
N GLU A 49 -14.07 -8.23 -11.94
CA GLU A 49 -14.46 -9.63 -12.07
C GLU A 49 -13.69 -10.51 -11.05
N PHE A 50 -13.80 -10.17 -9.76
CA PHE A 50 -12.95 -10.70 -8.69
C PHE A 50 -12.96 -12.19 -8.54
N GLU A 51 -14.14 -12.84 -8.61
CA GLU A 51 -14.24 -14.31 -8.47
C GLU A 51 -13.53 -15.03 -9.62
N ARG A 52 -13.67 -14.50 -10.83
CA ARG A 52 -12.98 -15.05 -12.00
C ARG A 52 -11.48 -14.82 -11.89
N ALA A 53 -11.04 -13.63 -11.47
CA ALA A 53 -9.63 -13.33 -11.25
C ALA A 53 -8.99 -14.31 -10.26
N LEU A 54 -9.65 -14.55 -9.11
CA LEU A 54 -9.18 -15.51 -8.11
C LEU A 54 -9.05 -16.93 -8.65
N ASN A 55 -9.98 -17.39 -9.49
CA ASN A 55 -9.89 -18.71 -10.13
C ASN A 55 -8.66 -18.81 -11.05
N PHE A 56 -8.34 -17.75 -11.81
CA PHE A 56 -7.17 -17.72 -12.67
C PHE A 56 -5.86 -17.61 -11.88
N PHE A 57 -5.81 -16.82 -10.80
CA PHE A 57 -4.65 -16.81 -9.88
C PHE A 57 -4.45 -18.19 -9.24
N GLN A 58 -5.53 -18.83 -8.78
CA GLN A 58 -5.46 -20.17 -8.21
C GLN A 58 -4.91 -21.18 -9.23
N LYS A 59 -5.34 -21.07 -10.49
CA LYS A 59 -4.82 -21.93 -11.55
C LYS A 59 -3.32 -21.71 -11.82
N ALA A 60 -2.86 -20.46 -11.78
CA ALA A 60 -1.45 -20.14 -11.90
C ALA A 60 -0.62 -20.75 -10.75
N ILE A 61 -1.14 -20.67 -9.50
CA ILE A 61 -0.51 -21.26 -8.30
C ILE A 61 -0.45 -22.78 -8.40
N GLU A 62 -1.49 -23.44 -8.94
CA GLU A 62 -1.48 -24.90 -9.16
C GLU A 62 -0.44 -25.33 -10.19
N LEU A 63 -0.19 -24.49 -11.21
CA LEU A 63 0.81 -24.75 -12.23
C LEU A 63 2.23 -24.50 -11.72
N ASP A 64 2.40 -23.49 -10.89
CA ASP A 64 3.68 -23.14 -10.28
C ASP A 64 3.47 -22.58 -8.86
N HIS A 65 3.76 -23.38 -7.86
CA HIS A 65 3.66 -22.97 -6.44
C HIS A 65 4.67 -21.89 -6.03
N THR A 66 5.64 -21.56 -6.89
CA THR A 66 6.60 -20.47 -6.69
C THR A 66 6.22 -19.20 -7.46
N ALA A 67 5.06 -19.18 -8.12
CA ALA A 67 4.56 -18.01 -8.85
C ALA A 67 4.14 -16.89 -7.88
N ALA A 68 5.10 -16.20 -7.29
CA ALA A 68 4.89 -15.16 -6.29
C ALA A 68 3.90 -14.07 -6.76
N ALA A 69 3.94 -13.71 -8.05
CA ALA A 69 3.02 -12.74 -8.65
C ALA A 69 1.55 -13.17 -8.61
N ALA A 70 1.26 -14.50 -8.65
CA ALA A 70 -0.10 -15.01 -8.53
C ALA A 70 -0.64 -14.85 -7.10
N TYR A 71 0.18 -15.12 -6.10
CA TYR A 71 -0.16 -14.87 -4.69
C TYR A 71 -0.37 -13.38 -4.44
N TYR A 72 0.55 -12.53 -4.90
CA TYR A 72 0.44 -11.09 -4.76
C TYR A 72 -0.85 -10.54 -5.41
N GLY A 73 -1.16 -10.97 -6.64
CA GLY A 73 -2.38 -10.58 -7.35
C GLY A 73 -3.65 -11.03 -6.62
N ALA A 74 -3.68 -12.26 -6.10
CA ALA A 74 -4.80 -12.74 -5.28
C ALA A 74 -4.94 -11.93 -3.98
N GLY A 75 -3.83 -11.58 -3.31
CA GLY A 75 -3.81 -10.70 -2.14
C GLY A 75 -4.42 -9.33 -2.44
N ASN A 76 -4.06 -8.72 -3.58
CA ASN A 76 -4.65 -7.46 -4.02
C ASN A 76 -6.17 -7.57 -4.24
N VAL A 77 -6.65 -8.67 -4.85
CA VAL A 77 -8.10 -8.89 -5.01
C VAL A 77 -8.79 -8.99 -3.65
N TYR A 78 -8.22 -9.70 -2.68
CA TYR A 78 -8.80 -9.78 -1.33
C TYR A 78 -8.76 -8.44 -0.59
N THR A 79 -7.75 -7.60 -0.84
CA THR A 79 -7.72 -6.22 -0.33
C THR A 79 -8.88 -5.39 -0.90
N LEU A 80 -9.14 -5.47 -2.21
CA LEU A 80 -10.27 -4.80 -2.86
C LEU A 80 -11.64 -5.31 -2.36
N LYS A 81 -11.71 -6.57 -1.91
CA LYS A 81 -12.89 -7.17 -1.28
C LYS A 81 -12.98 -6.91 0.23
N GLU A 82 -12.03 -6.16 0.79
CA GLU A 82 -11.90 -5.89 2.22
C GLU A 82 -11.76 -7.16 3.10
N ASP A 83 -11.38 -8.31 2.52
CA ASP A 83 -11.04 -9.53 3.26
C ASP A 83 -9.54 -9.50 3.64
N PHE A 84 -9.21 -8.63 4.60
CA PHE A 84 -7.82 -8.36 4.99
C PHE A 84 -7.12 -9.58 5.60
N MET A 85 -7.86 -10.52 6.19
CA MET A 85 -7.26 -11.76 6.68
C MET A 85 -6.71 -12.60 5.54
N LYS A 86 -7.52 -12.82 4.49
CA LYS A 86 -7.05 -13.54 3.32
C LYS A 86 -5.99 -12.76 2.54
N ALA A 87 -6.13 -11.44 2.42
CA ALA A 87 -5.13 -10.59 1.80
C ALA A 87 -3.76 -10.81 2.44
N LYS A 88 -3.68 -10.76 3.79
CA LYS A 88 -2.47 -11.05 4.55
C LYS A 88 -1.91 -12.43 4.23
N ASP A 89 -2.73 -13.47 4.29
CA ASP A 89 -2.29 -14.84 4.05
C ASP A 89 -1.68 -15.01 2.64
N TYR A 90 -2.29 -14.38 1.63
CA TYR A 90 -1.77 -14.41 0.26
C TYR A 90 -0.49 -13.59 0.08
N PHE A 91 -0.37 -12.41 0.69
CA PHE A 91 0.87 -11.63 0.66
C PHE A 91 2.02 -12.34 1.38
N GLU A 92 1.76 -13.00 2.51
CA GLU A 92 2.76 -13.84 3.18
C GLU A 92 3.22 -15.01 2.31
N GLN A 93 2.32 -15.59 1.51
CA GLN A 93 2.70 -16.62 0.55
C GLN A 93 3.52 -16.06 -0.60
N ALA A 94 3.21 -14.86 -1.10
CA ALA A 94 4.04 -14.17 -2.09
C ALA A 94 5.47 -13.93 -1.55
N LEU A 95 5.59 -13.52 -0.29
CA LEU A 95 6.89 -13.35 0.38
C LEU A 95 7.64 -14.70 0.49
N LYS A 96 6.97 -15.77 0.92
CA LYS A 96 7.55 -17.13 0.98
C LYS A 96 7.95 -17.66 -0.40
N ALA A 97 7.25 -17.26 -1.45
CA ALA A 97 7.56 -17.58 -2.84
C ALA A 97 8.70 -16.72 -3.44
N GLY A 98 9.31 -15.84 -2.63
CA GLY A 98 10.51 -15.07 -2.98
C GLY A 98 10.26 -13.66 -3.53
N MET A 99 9.05 -13.10 -3.43
CA MET A 99 8.83 -11.70 -3.76
C MET A 99 9.30 -10.81 -2.60
N GLU A 100 10.32 -10.00 -2.86
CA GLU A 100 10.90 -9.07 -1.86
C GLU A 100 11.04 -7.67 -2.47
N ASN A 101 9.91 -7.02 -2.78
CA ASN A 101 9.88 -5.64 -3.28
C ASN A 101 9.12 -4.72 -2.32
N SER A 102 9.30 -3.41 -2.49
CA SER A 102 8.64 -2.38 -1.67
C SER A 102 7.12 -2.51 -1.66
N ASP A 103 6.52 -2.81 -2.82
CA ASP A 103 5.07 -2.91 -2.97
C ASP A 103 4.47 -4.02 -2.10
N LEU A 104 5.08 -5.22 -2.10
CA LEU A 104 4.62 -6.32 -1.25
C LEU A 104 4.73 -5.97 0.24
N PHE A 105 5.85 -5.39 0.65
CA PHE A 105 6.06 -4.99 2.05
C PHE A 105 5.08 -3.89 2.46
N TYR A 106 4.83 -2.91 1.60
CA TYR A 106 3.82 -1.89 1.82
C TYR A 106 2.41 -2.50 1.96
N MET A 107 2.02 -3.39 1.05
CA MET A 107 0.71 -4.07 1.11
C MET A 107 0.53 -4.93 2.36
N LEU A 108 1.58 -5.62 2.83
CA LEU A 108 1.57 -6.34 4.10
C LEU A 108 1.38 -5.37 5.28
N GLY A 109 2.11 -4.28 5.30
CA GLY A 109 1.98 -3.24 6.33
C GLY A 109 0.58 -2.65 6.37
N GLN A 110 0.06 -2.22 5.22
CA GLN A 110 -1.30 -1.67 5.09
C GLN A 110 -2.37 -2.67 5.53
N THR A 111 -2.23 -3.93 5.10
CA THR A 111 -3.18 -4.99 5.48
C THR A 111 -3.19 -5.21 7.00
N LEU A 112 -2.04 -5.18 7.65
CA LEU A 112 -1.93 -5.31 9.10
C LEU A 112 -2.51 -4.11 9.84
N ILE A 113 -2.36 -2.88 9.30
CA ILE A 113 -3.05 -1.70 9.85
C ILE A 113 -4.57 -1.88 9.78
N LYS A 114 -5.10 -2.36 8.64
CA LYS A 114 -6.55 -2.63 8.48
C LYS A 114 -7.06 -3.73 9.41
N LEU A 115 -6.18 -4.63 9.85
CA LEU A 115 -6.45 -5.66 10.85
C LEU A 115 -6.25 -5.15 12.30
N GLU A 116 -6.04 -3.84 12.50
CA GLU A 116 -5.77 -3.22 13.80
C GLU A 116 -4.52 -3.78 14.51
N GLN A 117 -3.50 -4.13 13.72
CA GLN A 117 -2.22 -4.69 14.18
C GLN A 117 -1.01 -3.79 13.79
N PRO A 118 -1.00 -2.49 14.16
CA PRO A 118 0.03 -1.55 13.71
C PRO A 118 1.44 -1.95 14.16
N LYS A 119 1.57 -2.57 15.33
CA LYS A 119 2.86 -3.07 15.81
C LYS A 119 3.48 -4.12 14.90
N LEU A 120 2.67 -5.00 14.32
CA LEU A 120 3.13 -6.00 13.36
C LEU A 120 3.36 -5.40 11.96
N ALA A 121 2.73 -4.27 11.64
CA ALA A 121 2.91 -3.57 10.38
C ALA A 121 4.29 -2.87 10.28
N MET A 122 4.83 -2.39 11.42
CA MET A 122 6.04 -1.57 11.46
C MET A 122 7.24 -2.18 10.70
N PRO A 123 7.67 -3.43 10.93
CA PRO A 123 8.84 -3.99 10.24
C PRO A 123 8.61 -4.10 8.72
N TYR A 124 7.39 -4.32 8.27
CA TYR A 124 7.07 -4.37 6.85
C TYR A 124 7.11 -2.98 6.23
N LEU A 125 6.51 -1.97 6.87
CA LEU A 125 6.55 -0.58 6.37
C LEU A 125 7.97 -0.02 6.39
N GLN A 126 8.75 -0.30 7.43
CA GLN A 126 10.17 0.05 7.45
C GLN A 126 10.89 -0.56 6.26
N ARG A 127 10.67 -1.86 5.99
CA ARG A 127 11.30 -2.52 4.85
C ARG A 127 10.86 -1.97 3.50
N ALA A 128 9.59 -1.58 3.37
CA ALA A 128 9.09 -0.90 2.17
C ALA A 128 9.84 0.42 1.92
N VAL A 129 10.02 1.25 2.95
CA VAL A 129 10.77 2.52 2.88
C VAL A 129 12.25 2.28 2.55
N GLU A 130 12.90 1.26 3.13
CA GLU A 130 14.29 0.91 2.83
C GLU A 130 14.50 0.50 1.37
N LEU A 131 13.52 -0.20 0.77
CA LEU A 131 13.58 -0.67 -0.61
C LEU A 131 13.19 0.40 -1.63
N ASN A 132 12.36 1.35 -1.24
CA ASN A 132 11.98 2.50 -2.04
C ASN A 132 11.93 3.76 -1.17
N GLU A 133 13.07 4.44 -1.08
CA GLU A 133 13.22 5.67 -0.28
C GLU A 133 12.34 6.83 -0.79
N GLU A 134 11.90 6.78 -2.04
CA GLU A 134 11.03 7.80 -2.63
C GLU A 134 9.53 7.60 -2.30
N ASP A 135 9.16 6.44 -1.72
CA ASP A 135 7.79 6.17 -1.31
C ASP A 135 7.41 6.94 -0.04
N ASN A 136 6.92 8.15 -0.26
CA ASN A 136 6.53 9.04 0.84
C ASN A 136 5.29 8.55 1.58
N GLU A 137 4.40 7.82 0.91
CA GLU A 137 3.21 7.22 1.52
C GLU A 137 3.59 6.08 2.48
N ALA A 138 4.48 5.17 2.06
CA ALA A 138 4.98 4.11 2.95
C ALA A 138 5.67 4.71 4.19
N ARG A 139 6.45 5.78 4.00
CA ARG A 139 7.10 6.51 5.10
C ARG A 139 6.08 7.15 6.04
N PHE A 140 5.05 7.79 5.52
CA PHE A 140 3.98 8.38 6.33
C PHE A 140 3.27 7.31 7.17
N GLN A 141 2.90 6.18 6.57
CA GLN A 141 2.26 5.08 7.29
C GLN A 141 3.17 4.46 8.36
N PHE A 142 4.48 4.38 8.09
CA PHE A 142 5.46 3.96 9.09
C PHE A 142 5.51 4.93 10.28
N GLY A 143 5.54 6.24 10.02
CA GLY A 143 5.46 7.28 11.04
C GLY A 143 4.20 7.19 11.89
N MET A 144 3.05 6.90 11.26
CA MET A 144 1.77 6.67 11.97
C MET A 144 1.85 5.46 12.90
N CYS A 145 2.47 4.36 12.48
CA CYS A 145 2.67 3.19 13.34
C CYS A 145 3.58 3.50 14.53
N LEU A 146 4.68 4.23 14.30
CA LEU A 146 5.58 4.67 15.36
C LEU A 146 4.86 5.55 16.39
N ALA A 147 4.07 6.50 15.95
CA ALA A 147 3.29 7.39 16.83
C ALA A 147 2.26 6.61 17.66
N ASN A 148 1.56 5.64 17.05
CA ASN A 148 0.59 4.77 17.74
C ASN A 148 1.25 3.88 18.81
N GLU A 149 2.51 3.47 18.61
CA GLU A 149 3.29 2.70 19.59
C GLU A 149 4.06 3.59 20.57
N HIS A 150 3.75 4.90 20.61
CA HIS A 150 4.41 5.90 21.47
C HIS A 150 5.92 6.06 21.25
N MET A 151 6.43 5.68 20.08
CA MET A 151 7.82 5.95 19.66
C MET A 151 7.89 7.35 19.04
N LEU A 152 7.69 8.36 19.89
CA LEU A 152 7.39 9.73 19.43
C LEU A 152 8.58 10.41 18.77
N GLU A 153 9.80 10.20 19.24
CA GLU A 153 11.03 10.79 18.66
C GLU A 153 11.28 10.25 17.25
N GLU A 154 11.10 8.93 17.07
CA GLU A 154 11.23 8.30 15.76
C GLU A 154 10.09 8.74 14.82
N ALA A 155 8.87 8.91 15.34
CA ALA A 155 7.74 9.42 14.58
C ALA A 155 8.01 10.86 14.11
N VAL A 156 8.53 11.72 14.98
CA VAL A 156 8.95 13.11 14.64
C VAL A 156 9.97 13.09 13.49
N THR A 157 11.00 12.26 13.61
CA THR A 157 12.02 12.12 12.56
C THR A 157 11.38 11.71 11.23
N THR A 158 10.55 10.67 11.27
CA THR A 158 9.90 10.10 10.08
C THR A 158 8.94 11.10 9.42
N PHE A 159 8.08 11.79 10.19
CA PHE A 159 7.19 12.81 9.63
C PHE A 159 7.94 14.03 9.11
N THR A 160 9.07 14.38 9.71
CA THR A 160 9.93 15.46 9.21
C THR A 160 10.51 15.12 7.84
N GLU A 161 10.89 13.87 7.60
CA GLU A 161 11.29 13.41 6.27
C GLU A 161 10.13 13.48 5.26
N VAL A 162 8.90 13.10 5.68
CA VAL A 162 7.71 13.19 4.83
C VAL A 162 7.47 14.62 4.37
N ILE A 163 7.43 15.61 5.28
CA ILE A 163 7.16 17.01 4.93
C ILE A 163 8.32 17.68 4.17
N THR A 164 9.55 17.16 4.34
CA THR A 164 10.71 17.64 3.58
C THR A 164 10.60 17.26 2.11
N ARG A 165 10.07 16.06 1.82
CA ARG A 165 9.86 15.54 0.46
C ARG A 165 8.57 16.06 -0.17
N ASP A 166 7.51 16.16 0.63
CA ASP A 166 6.21 16.71 0.23
C ASP A 166 5.74 17.82 1.19
N PRO A 167 6.10 19.09 0.91
CA PRO A 167 5.66 20.23 1.71
C PRO A 167 4.16 20.54 1.63
N GLN A 168 3.40 19.79 0.83
CA GLN A 168 1.95 19.93 0.73
C GLN A 168 1.19 18.81 1.49
N HIS A 169 1.88 17.99 2.25
CA HIS A 169 1.30 16.90 3.02
C HIS A 169 0.71 17.38 4.35
N ALA A 170 -0.53 17.88 4.33
CA ALA A 170 -1.19 18.46 5.52
C ALA A 170 -1.29 17.47 6.70
N ASP A 171 -1.64 16.20 6.43
CA ASP A 171 -1.74 15.18 7.49
C ASP A 171 -0.39 14.89 8.16
N ALA A 172 0.74 14.98 7.43
CA ALA A 172 2.05 14.78 8.02
C ALA A 172 2.42 15.96 8.94
N PHE A 173 2.13 17.19 8.56
CA PHE A 173 2.26 18.34 9.45
C PHE A 173 1.40 18.22 10.70
N TYR A 174 0.14 17.80 10.54
CA TYR A 174 -0.77 17.55 11.66
C TYR A 174 -0.21 16.50 12.63
N ASN A 175 0.20 15.34 12.13
CA ASN A 175 0.72 14.25 12.97
C ASN A 175 2.05 14.60 13.63
N LEU A 176 2.91 15.37 12.95
CA LEU A 176 4.14 15.92 13.51
C LEU A 176 3.83 16.90 14.67
N GLY A 177 2.83 17.77 14.48
CA GLY A 177 2.37 18.67 15.52
C GLY A 177 1.81 17.94 16.74
N VAL A 178 1.02 16.88 16.51
CA VAL A 178 0.50 16.01 17.58
C VAL A 178 1.65 15.29 18.31
N ALA A 179 2.63 14.74 17.59
CA ALA A 179 3.80 14.11 18.20
C ALA A 179 4.60 15.09 19.09
N TYR A 180 4.81 16.34 18.63
CA TYR A 180 5.43 17.37 19.45
C TYR A 180 4.60 17.72 20.69
N ALA A 181 3.26 17.76 20.59
CA ALA A 181 2.41 18.01 21.74
C ALA A 181 2.55 16.92 22.81
N TYR A 182 2.61 15.65 22.40
CA TYR A 182 2.87 14.53 23.31
C TYR A 182 4.27 14.56 23.93
N LEU A 183 5.24 15.15 23.26
CA LEU A 183 6.59 15.41 23.80
C LEU A 183 6.68 16.69 24.64
N GLU A 184 5.55 17.32 24.93
CA GLU A 184 5.46 18.59 25.69
C GLU A 184 6.19 19.78 25.02
N LYS A 185 6.41 19.70 23.69
CA LYS A 185 7.04 20.75 22.86
C LYS A 185 5.95 21.64 22.25
N LYS A 186 5.37 22.51 23.07
CA LYS A 186 4.18 23.32 22.75
C LYS A 186 4.40 24.21 21.51
N ASP A 187 5.53 24.91 21.45
CA ASP A 187 5.80 25.88 20.37
C ASP A 187 5.95 25.16 19.02
N GLU A 188 6.70 24.06 18.99
CA GLU A 188 6.88 23.23 17.79
C GLU A 188 5.55 22.60 17.36
N ALA A 189 4.73 22.16 18.33
CA ALA A 189 3.41 21.62 18.04
C ALA A 189 2.51 22.65 17.35
N LEU A 190 2.44 23.87 17.88
CA LEU A 190 1.63 24.96 17.32
C LEU A 190 2.12 25.38 15.93
N GLU A 191 3.46 25.42 15.73
CA GLU A 191 4.04 25.72 14.42
C GLU A 191 3.61 24.67 13.37
N MET A 192 3.73 23.37 13.67
CA MET A 192 3.38 22.32 12.71
C MET A 192 1.88 22.27 12.45
N LEU A 193 1.04 22.42 13.47
CA LEU A 193 -0.41 22.50 13.31
C LEU A 193 -0.81 23.72 12.46
N GLY A 194 -0.13 24.88 12.66
CA GLY A 194 -0.31 26.04 11.80
C GLY A 194 0.00 25.75 10.34
N LYS A 195 1.12 25.08 10.06
CA LYS A 195 1.48 24.67 8.69
C LYS A 195 0.47 23.69 8.08
N ALA A 196 -0.08 22.74 8.85
CA ALA A 196 -1.15 21.88 8.40
C ALA A 196 -2.37 22.67 7.93
N ILE A 197 -2.76 23.71 8.68
CA ILE A 197 -3.89 24.61 8.36
C ILE A 197 -3.56 25.50 7.15
N ASP A 198 -2.32 25.98 7.02
CA ASP A 198 -1.89 26.77 5.87
C ASP A 198 -1.96 25.97 4.57
N VAL A 199 -1.59 24.70 4.61
CA VAL A 199 -1.68 23.76 3.47
C VAL A 199 -3.14 23.37 3.18
N GLN A 200 -3.90 23.07 4.23
CA GLN A 200 -5.29 22.67 4.14
C GLN A 200 -6.14 23.44 5.14
N PRO A 201 -6.77 24.58 4.75
CA PRO A 201 -7.51 25.45 5.67
C PRO A 201 -8.73 24.80 6.35
N ASP A 202 -9.27 23.74 5.80
CA ASP A 202 -10.38 22.95 6.33
C ASP A 202 -9.94 21.67 7.07
N HIS A 203 -8.68 21.57 7.45
CA HIS A 203 -8.15 20.44 8.21
C HIS A 203 -8.68 20.45 9.66
N MET A 204 -9.85 19.88 9.87
CA MET A 204 -10.59 19.96 11.14
C MET A 204 -9.81 19.47 12.35
N LEU A 205 -9.01 18.40 12.19
CA LEU A 205 -8.21 17.84 13.29
C LEU A 205 -7.08 18.81 13.70
N ALA A 206 -6.42 19.45 12.75
CA ALA A 206 -5.36 20.44 13.05
C ALA A 206 -5.92 21.68 13.73
N LEU A 207 -7.05 22.22 13.25
CA LEU A 207 -7.76 23.34 13.88
C LEU A 207 -8.16 23.00 15.32
N HIS A 208 -8.70 21.82 15.55
CA HIS A 208 -9.11 21.37 16.88
C HIS A 208 -7.91 21.20 17.82
N ALA A 209 -6.84 20.52 17.38
CA ALA A 209 -5.64 20.30 18.16
C ALA A 209 -4.95 21.63 18.52
N GLN A 210 -4.84 22.56 17.57
CA GLN A 210 -4.27 23.88 17.80
C GLN A 210 -5.03 24.64 18.89
N LYS A 211 -6.37 24.64 18.81
CA LYS A 211 -7.21 25.28 19.82
C LYS A 211 -7.04 24.66 21.20
N LEU A 212 -7.02 23.33 21.31
CA LEU A 212 -6.83 22.63 22.59
C LEU A 212 -5.50 23.01 23.26
N ILE A 213 -4.40 23.06 22.46
CA ILE A 213 -3.08 23.40 22.97
C ILE A 213 -3.00 24.88 23.41
N GLN A 214 -3.71 25.78 22.74
CA GLN A 214 -3.79 27.20 23.12
C GLN A 214 -4.59 27.45 24.40
N GLU A 215 -5.67 26.65 24.62
CA GLU A 215 -6.53 26.77 25.78
C GLU A 215 -5.99 26.04 27.04
N ALA A 216 -4.96 25.21 26.89
CA ALA A 216 -4.32 24.46 27.98
C ALA A 216 -3.27 25.29 28.75
N GLU A 217 -3.57 26.56 29.04
CA GLU A 217 -2.72 27.48 29.87
C GLU A 217 -3.03 27.37 31.35
#